data_136df814915a883cc50ffd6b51ac0312
#
_entry.id   136df814915a883cc50ffd6b51ac0312
#
_cell.length_a   1.000
_cell.length_b   1.000
_cell.length_c   1.000
_cell.angle_alpha   90.00
_cell.angle_beta   90.00
_cell.angle_gamma   90.00
#
_symmetry.space_group_name_H-M   'P 1'
#
loop_
_entity.id
_entity.type
_entity.pdbx_description
1 polymer ?
#
loop_
_entity_poly.entity_id
_entity_poly.type
_entity_poly.pdbx_seq_one_letter_code
_entity_poly.pdbx_strand_id
1 'polypeptide(L)'
;MEEFTIDEIQLAFDEGTLTSRRLVEFYLDRISALNPVVRAVIEVNPDALVQADRADAERAGLPARKERGLHGVPVLLKDNIGTADRMNTTAGSLALVGSVVRRDSGVVERLRRAGAVLLGKASMSEWAYFRSDDAPSGWCARSGQGKNPYLLTADPCGSSSGSSIAVAANMAAVSLGTETDGSILCPASANSVVGIKPTVGLTSRAGVIPISPRQDTIGPICRTVSDAVHVLDAIVGFDPRDSEATKNAEKFIPQGGYKQFLKVDGLKGKRLGILRKQFFGYAKGSISNKTFEKHFETIRSMGAILVDNLTIANDGFASGETTALLAEFKLSINTYLTSELTVSPVRSLGDVITFNNMHKHEERIDDFGQMLFLEAENTSGIGPKEEAVLREMRRLSREGLEKLMNEAALDAIVTPESSVSSVLAIGGYPGISVPAGYDEKGVPFGICFGGLRGSEPRLIEIAYGFEQATKVRKPPLFK
;
A
#
# COMPACT_ATOMS: atom_id res chain seq x y z
N MET A 1 -20.95 9.00 11.20
CA MET A 1 -19.54 8.58 11.06
C MET A 1 -19.32 7.72 9.81
N GLU A 2 -20.28 7.67 8.90
CA GLU A 2 -20.08 6.94 7.66
C GLU A 2 -19.11 7.68 6.76
N GLU A 3 -17.95 7.03 6.51
CA GLU A 3 -16.88 7.47 5.60
C GLU A 3 -16.27 8.86 5.90
N PHE A 4 -16.25 9.27 7.17
CA PHE A 4 -15.57 10.52 7.54
C PHE A 4 -14.13 10.54 7.07
N THR A 5 -13.71 11.65 6.48
CA THR A 5 -12.31 11.98 6.22
C THR A 5 -11.58 12.35 7.51
N ILE A 6 -10.24 12.34 7.48
CA ILE A 6 -9.44 12.81 8.63
C ILE A 6 -9.81 14.25 9.01
N ASP A 7 -10.01 15.13 8.03
CA ASP A 7 -10.38 16.52 8.30
C ASP A 7 -11.75 16.63 8.99
N GLU A 8 -12.75 15.84 8.55
CA GLU A 8 -14.08 15.79 9.20
C GLU A 8 -14.00 15.18 10.61
N ILE A 9 -13.18 14.14 10.81
CA ILE A 9 -12.91 13.55 12.13
C ILE A 9 -12.30 14.61 13.06
N GLN A 10 -11.27 15.33 12.61
CA GLN A 10 -10.61 16.34 13.42
C GLN A 10 -11.54 17.51 13.75
N LEU A 11 -12.37 17.93 12.80
CA LEU A 11 -13.40 18.95 13.03
C LEU A 11 -14.40 18.49 14.10
N ALA A 12 -14.92 17.26 13.99
CA ALA A 12 -15.85 16.70 14.95
C ALA A 12 -15.23 16.53 16.36
N PHE A 13 -13.92 16.25 16.44
CA PHE A 13 -13.17 16.24 17.70
C PHE A 13 -13.05 17.65 18.31
N ASP A 14 -12.78 18.67 17.50
CA ASP A 14 -12.64 20.06 17.96
C ASP A 14 -13.99 20.64 18.40
N GLU A 15 -15.08 20.25 17.76
CA GLU A 15 -16.46 20.61 18.13
C GLU A 15 -16.98 19.84 19.33
N GLY A 16 -16.27 18.79 19.79
CA GLY A 16 -16.72 17.92 20.90
C GLY A 16 -17.91 17.03 20.54
N THR A 17 -18.26 16.92 19.25
CA THR A 17 -19.36 16.06 18.76
C THR A 17 -18.95 14.61 18.61
N LEU A 18 -17.63 14.35 18.56
CA LEU A 18 -17.01 13.04 18.47
C LEU A 18 -15.84 12.94 19.44
N THR A 19 -15.54 11.72 19.94
CA THR A 19 -14.32 11.39 20.68
C THR A 19 -13.57 10.29 19.98
N SER A 20 -12.26 10.17 20.22
CA SER A 20 -11.46 9.05 19.70
C SER A 20 -12.01 7.71 20.17
N ARG A 21 -12.47 7.63 21.43
CA ARG A 21 -13.12 6.43 21.96
C ARG A 21 -14.33 6.02 21.14
N ARG A 22 -15.28 6.93 20.93
CA ARG A 22 -16.50 6.65 20.14
C ARG A 22 -16.17 6.28 18.69
N LEU A 23 -15.14 6.88 18.11
CA LEU A 23 -14.72 6.55 16.76
C LEU A 23 -14.12 5.13 16.69
N VAL A 24 -13.29 4.75 17.67
CA VAL A 24 -12.73 3.38 17.75
C VAL A 24 -13.85 2.38 18.00
N GLU A 25 -14.78 2.62 18.92
CA GLU A 25 -15.96 1.76 19.16
C GLU A 25 -16.75 1.54 17.87
N PHE A 26 -17.02 2.60 17.12
CA PHE A 26 -17.69 2.51 15.82
C PHE A 26 -16.97 1.56 14.86
N TYR A 27 -15.64 1.67 14.70
CA TYR A 27 -14.91 0.79 13.80
C TYR A 27 -14.81 -0.64 14.33
N LEU A 28 -14.71 -0.86 15.64
CA LEU A 28 -14.76 -2.20 16.24
C LEU A 28 -16.11 -2.89 15.96
N ASP A 29 -17.23 -2.16 16.06
CA ASP A 29 -18.56 -2.65 15.73
C ASP A 29 -18.67 -2.98 14.23
N ARG A 30 -18.11 -2.14 13.36
CA ARG A 30 -18.05 -2.39 11.91
C ARG A 30 -17.22 -3.64 11.58
N ILE A 31 -16.08 -3.80 12.24
CA ILE A 31 -15.24 -5.00 12.09
C ILE A 31 -16.02 -6.23 12.55
N SER A 32 -16.63 -6.19 13.71
CA SER A 32 -17.42 -7.31 14.22
C SER A 32 -18.54 -7.74 13.27
N ALA A 33 -19.22 -6.76 12.66
CA ALA A 33 -20.34 -7.03 11.76
C ALA A 33 -19.92 -7.53 10.37
N LEU A 34 -18.86 -6.97 9.78
CA LEU A 34 -18.50 -7.19 8.38
C LEU A 34 -17.37 -8.19 8.18
N ASN A 35 -16.44 -8.31 9.13
CA ASN A 35 -15.26 -9.15 9.00
C ASN A 35 -15.58 -10.65 8.80
N PRO A 36 -16.64 -11.23 9.38
CA PRO A 36 -17.04 -12.60 9.07
C PRO A 36 -17.30 -12.85 7.58
N VAL A 37 -17.69 -11.81 6.84
CA VAL A 37 -17.98 -11.88 5.40
C VAL A 37 -16.73 -11.57 4.57
N VAL A 38 -16.07 -10.42 4.84
CA VAL A 38 -15.01 -9.89 3.97
C VAL A 38 -13.59 -10.29 4.38
N ARG A 39 -13.38 -10.75 5.61
CA ARG A 39 -12.09 -11.25 6.15
C ARG A 39 -10.91 -10.29 5.93
N ALA A 40 -11.15 -9.02 6.21
CA ALA A 40 -10.18 -7.95 5.99
C ALA A 40 -9.24 -7.72 7.19
N VAL A 41 -9.66 -8.11 8.39
CA VAL A 41 -8.91 -7.88 9.64
C VAL A 41 -8.52 -9.22 10.25
N ILE A 42 -7.23 -9.41 10.50
CA ILE A 42 -6.68 -10.62 11.15
C ILE A 42 -6.82 -10.54 12.66
N GLU A 43 -6.50 -9.37 13.22
CA GLU A 43 -6.40 -9.18 14.67
C GLU A 43 -6.77 -7.74 15.04
N VAL A 44 -7.61 -7.59 16.05
CA VAL A 44 -7.97 -6.29 16.62
C VAL A 44 -7.00 -5.99 17.77
N ASN A 45 -6.55 -4.73 17.86
CA ASN A 45 -5.69 -4.31 18.96
C ASN A 45 -6.46 -4.33 20.30
N PRO A 46 -6.07 -5.17 21.26
CA PRO A 46 -6.74 -5.25 22.56
C PRO A 46 -6.60 -3.95 23.39
N ASP A 47 -5.66 -3.07 23.01
CA ASP A 47 -5.42 -1.79 23.67
C ASP A 47 -6.00 -0.59 22.91
N ALA A 48 -6.76 -0.80 21.82
CA ALA A 48 -7.27 0.27 20.99
C ALA A 48 -8.12 1.29 21.76
N LEU A 49 -9.02 0.82 22.64
CA LEU A 49 -9.85 1.70 23.47
C LEU A 49 -9.03 2.48 24.52
N VAL A 50 -8.01 1.85 25.11
CA VAL A 50 -7.11 2.51 26.05
C VAL A 50 -6.30 3.61 25.35
N GLN A 51 -5.82 3.33 24.13
CA GLN A 51 -5.14 4.35 23.31
C GLN A 51 -6.08 5.49 22.93
N ALA A 52 -7.33 5.19 22.62
CA ALA A 52 -8.35 6.20 22.31
C ALA A 52 -8.68 7.10 23.51
N ASP A 53 -8.88 6.52 24.71
CA ASP A 53 -9.11 7.27 25.96
C ASP A 53 -7.93 8.20 26.27
N ARG A 54 -6.71 7.71 26.05
CA ARG A 54 -5.49 8.53 26.21
C ARG A 54 -5.47 9.70 25.23
N ALA A 55 -5.79 9.49 23.96
CA ALA A 55 -5.85 10.56 22.97
C ALA A 55 -6.92 11.60 23.30
N ASP A 56 -8.07 11.18 23.84
CA ASP A 56 -9.13 12.10 24.30
C ASP A 56 -8.67 12.93 25.52
N ALA A 57 -7.98 12.31 26.49
CA ALA A 57 -7.42 12.99 27.65
C ALA A 57 -6.32 14.01 27.24
N GLU A 58 -5.42 13.62 26.31
CA GLU A 58 -4.39 14.51 25.78
C GLU A 58 -5.02 15.72 25.06
N ARG A 59 -6.08 15.49 24.28
CA ARG A 59 -6.80 16.55 23.56
C ARG A 59 -7.47 17.55 24.52
N ALA A 60 -8.04 17.10 25.61
CA ALA A 60 -8.67 17.95 26.62
C ALA A 60 -7.68 18.90 27.30
N GLY A 61 -6.40 18.53 27.39
CA GLY A 61 -5.33 19.35 27.98
C GLY A 61 -4.62 20.31 27.01
N LEU A 62 -4.95 20.25 25.71
CA LEU A 62 -4.26 21.03 24.67
C LEU A 62 -5.17 22.19 24.17
N PRO A 63 -4.57 23.38 23.86
CA PRO A 63 -5.32 24.43 23.19
C PRO A 63 -5.85 23.93 21.83
N ALA A 64 -7.01 24.42 21.41
CA ALA A 64 -7.57 24.12 20.11
C ALA A 64 -6.53 24.41 19.01
N ARG A 65 -6.14 23.38 18.28
CA ARG A 65 -5.18 23.50 17.17
C ARG A 65 -5.91 23.22 15.86
N LYS A 66 -5.68 24.08 14.88
CA LYS A 66 -6.25 23.93 13.52
C LYS A 66 -5.83 22.66 12.78
N GLU A 67 -4.69 22.04 13.15
CA GLU A 67 -4.15 20.88 12.45
C GLU A 67 -3.59 19.88 13.45
N ARG A 68 -4.31 18.81 13.72
CA ARG A 68 -3.88 17.72 14.62
C ARG A 68 -3.46 16.44 13.87
N GLY A 69 -3.48 16.47 12.54
CA GLY A 69 -3.10 15.33 11.72
C GLY A 69 -3.82 14.04 12.12
N LEU A 70 -3.06 13.03 12.52
CA LEU A 70 -3.60 11.71 12.90
C LEU A 70 -3.91 11.55 14.39
N HIS A 71 -3.83 12.61 15.23
CA HIS A 71 -4.05 12.48 16.66
C HIS A 71 -5.48 11.99 16.98
N GLY A 72 -5.56 10.82 17.63
CA GLY A 72 -6.81 10.15 17.96
C GLY A 72 -7.50 9.42 16.80
N VAL A 73 -6.93 9.43 15.60
CA VAL A 73 -7.47 8.73 14.42
C VAL A 73 -7.05 7.26 14.44
N PRO A 74 -8.00 6.30 14.31
CA PRO A 74 -7.65 4.87 14.23
C PRO A 74 -7.06 4.49 12.88
N VAL A 75 -5.93 3.79 12.93
CA VAL A 75 -5.16 3.31 11.77
C VAL A 75 -5.08 1.79 11.81
N LEU A 76 -5.39 1.13 10.70
CA LEU A 76 -5.22 -0.31 10.52
C LEU A 76 -3.89 -0.59 9.80
N LEU A 77 -3.14 -1.60 10.25
CA LEU A 77 -1.81 -1.90 9.74
C LEU A 77 -1.80 -3.26 9.02
N LYS A 78 -1.22 -3.36 7.84
CA LYS A 78 -0.96 -4.65 7.20
C LYS A 78 -0.15 -5.55 8.13
N ASP A 79 -0.48 -6.83 8.17
CA ASP A 79 0.06 -7.79 9.17
C ASP A 79 1.56 -8.08 9.06
N ASN A 80 2.25 -7.52 8.08
CA ASN A 80 3.72 -7.56 8.01
C ASN A 80 4.41 -6.32 8.61
N ILE A 81 3.67 -5.34 9.12
CA ILE A 81 4.20 -4.13 9.75
C ILE A 81 4.31 -4.37 11.25
N GLY A 82 5.53 -4.41 11.79
CA GLY A 82 5.84 -4.77 13.17
C GLY A 82 5.32 -3.77 14.21
N THR A 83 4.66 -4.29 15.25
CA THR A 83 4.21 -3.52 16.42
C THR A 83 4.69 -4.19 17.71
N ALA A 84 5.40 -3.44 18.56
CA ALA A 84 5.86 -3.91 19.86
C ALA A 84 4.77 -3.72 20.93
N ASP A 85 3.70 -4.47 20.79
CA ASP A 85 2.53 -4.48 21.66
C ASP A 85 1.98 -5.91 21.79
N ARG A 86 0.71 -6.07 22.15
CA ARG A 86 0.10 -7.39 22.33
C ARG A 86 -0.37 -8.06 21.03
N MET A 87 -0.29 -7.34 19.89
CA MET A 87 -0.66 -7.90 18.59
C MET A 87 0.49 -8.72 17.99
N ASN A 88 0.13 -9.77 17.26
CA ASN A 88 1.08 -10.49 16.43
C ASN A 88 1.48 -9.69 15.18
N THR A 89 2.63 -10.03 14.60
CA THR A 89 3.08 -9.59 13.29
C THR A 89 3.54 -10.82 12.53
N THR A 90 2.72 -11.30 11.57
CA THR A 90 2.90 -12.65 11.04
C THR A 90 2.95 -12.76 9.52
N ALA A 91 2.77 -11.65 8.79
CA ALA A 91 2.58 -11.70 7.33
C ALA A 91 1.48 -12.71 6.91
N GLY A 92 0.46 -12.90 7.74
CA GLY A 92 -0.66 -13.80 7.50
C GLY A 92 -0.39 -15.28 7.78
N SER A 93 0.83 -15.68 8.08
CA SER A 93 1.25 -17.08 8.30
C SER A 93 1.10 -17.53 9.75
N LEU A 94 0.81 -18.81 9.95
CA LEU A 94 0.83 -19.44 11.27
C LEU A 94 2.24 -19.62 11.82
N ALA A 95 3.26 -19.68 10.96
CA ALA A 95 4.65 -19.87 11.35
C ALA A 95 5.21 -18.76 12.26
N LEU A 96 4.59 -17.55 12.24
CA LEU A 96 5.00 -16.42 13.07
C LEU A 96 4.04 -16.12 14.23
N VAL A 97 3.00 -16.90 14.44
CA VAL A 97 2.10 -16.73 15.58
C VAL A 97 2.87 -16.94 16.89
N GLY A 98 2.71 -16.00 17.83
CA GLY A 98 3.44 -15.98 19.09
C GLY A 98 4.86 -15.38 18.99
N SER A 99 5.27 -14.92 17.82
CA SER A 99 6.49 -14.14 17.66
C SER A 99 6.37 -12.77 18.36
N VAL A 100 7.48 -12.32 18.96
CA VAL A 100 7.55 -11.02 19.63
C VAL A 100 8.60 -10.16 18.94
N VAL A 101 8.14 -9.07 18.33
CA VAL A 101 9.05 -8.09 17.72
C VAL A 101 9.81 -7.30 18.80
N ARG A 102 11.07 -6.98 18.53
CA ARG A 102 11.95 -6.28 19.48
C ARG A 102 11.46 -4.86 19.79
N ARG A 103 10.86 -4.18 18.80
CA ARG A 103 10.41 -2.79 18.85
C ARG A 103 9.43 -2.51 17.72
N ASP A 104 8.73 -1.38 17.79
CA ASP A 104 7.89 -0.92 16.71
C ASP A 104 8.69 -0.73 15.40
N SER A 105 8.05 -0.98 14.27
CA SER A 105 8.59 -0.57 12.97
C SER A 105 8.72 0.96 12.89
N GLY A 106 9.59 1.45 12.00
CA GLY A 106 9.83 2.88 11.87
C GLY A 106 8.59 3.71 11.58
N VAL A 107 7.68 3.18 10.76
CA VAL A 107 6.41 3.84 10.46
C VAL A 107 5.45 3.82 11.67
N VAL A 108 5.45 2.76 12.47
CA VAL A 108 4.61 2.67 13.67
C VAL A 108 5.08 3.64 14.76
N GLU A 109 6.39 3.76 14.97
CA GLU A 109 6.94 4.78 15.89
C GLU A 109 6.47 6.20 15.50
N ARG A 110 6.42 6.50 14.21
CA ARG A 110 5.93 7.79 13.72
C ARG A 110 4.43 7.96 13.92
N LEU A 111 3.63 6.94 13.64
CA LEU A 111 2.19 6.95 13.91
C LEU A 111 1.89 7.19 15.38
N ARG A 112 2.60 6.51 16.29
CA ARG A 112 2.43 6.74 17.74
C ARG A 112 2.83 8.15 18.15
N ARG A 113 3.93 8.70 17.58
CA ARG A 113 4.31 10.11 17.82
C ARG A 113 3.29 11.10 17.28
N ALA A 114 2.59 10.76 16.20
CA ALA A 114 1.48 11.54 15.66
C ALA A 114 0.19 11.41 16.49
N GLY A 115 0.18 10.57 17.54
CA GLY A 115 -0.97 10.34 18.40
C GLY A 115 -2.05 9.46 17.76
N ALA A 116 -1.74 8.72 16.70
CA ALA A 116 -2.67 7.79 16.07
C ALA A 116 -3.00 6.62 17.00
N VAL A 117 -4.23 6.10 16.90
CA VAL A 117 -4.67 4.89 17.59
C VAL A 117 -4.44 3.68 16.67
N LEU A 118 -3.70 2.68 17.12
CA LEU A 118 -3.55 1.45 16.34
C LEU A 118 -4.80 0.59 16.52
N LEU A 119 -5.57 0.42 15.44
CA LEU A 119 -6.86 -0.29 15.48
C LEU A 119 -6.67 -1.82 15.45
N GLY A 120 -5.68 -2.32 14.70
CA GLY A 120 -5.46 -3.76 14.53
C GLY A 120 -4.55 -4.08 13.35
N LYS A 121 -4.53 -5.36 12.97
CA LYS A 121 -3.79 -5.90 11.84
C LYS A 121 -4.73 -6.29 10.70
N ALA A 122 -4.47 -5.76 9.52
CA ALA A 122 -5.18 -6.10 8.29
C ALA A 122 -4.68 -7.43 7.71
N SER A 123 -5.59 -8.23 7.14
CA SER A 123 -5.22 -9.41 6.38
C SER A 123 -4.47 -9.03 5.10
N MET A 124 -3.85 -10.02 4.49
CA MET A 124 -3.01 -9.82 3.31
C MET A 124 -2.86 -11.13 2.54
N SER A 125 -2.40 -11.07 1.30
CA SER A 125 -1.85 -12.28 0.67
C SER A 125 -0.63 -12.73 1.48
N GLU A 126 -0.59 -13.99 1.85
CA GLU A 126 0.38 -14.53 2.79
C GLU A 126 1.82 -14.28 2.34
N TRP A 127 2.69 -13.86 3.28
CA TRP A 127 4.06 -13.45 3.02
C TRP A 127 4.20 -12.40 1.92
N ALA A 128 3.24 -11.46 1.86
CA ALA A 128 3.16 -10.44 0.82
C ALA A 128 3.13 -11.03 -0.61
N TYR A 129 2.52 -12.21 -0.76
CA TYR A 129 2.40 -12.99 -2.00
C TYR A 129 3.72 -13.64 -2.45
N PHE A 130 4.71 -13.78 -1.55
CA PHE A 130 6.03 -14.31 -1.89
C PHE A 130 6.27 -15.76 -1.44
N ARG A 131 5.23 -16.47 -0.98
CA ARG A 131 5.28 -17.91 -0.71
C ARG A 131 5.10 -18.74 -1.97
N SER A 132 4.10 -18.39 -2.78
CA SER A 132 3.71 -19.11 -4.00
C SER A 132 2.79 -18.25 -4.86
N ASP A 133 2.93 -18.37 -6.17
CA ASP A 133 2.04 -17.74 -7.16
C ASP A 133 0.68 -18.46 -7.31
N ASP A 134 0.56 -19.68 -6.76
CA ASP A 134 -0.68 -20.48 -6.84
C ASP A 134 -1.71 -20.08 -5.78
N ALA A 135 -1.32 -19.36 -4.74
CA ALA A 135 -2.27 -18.87 -3.74
C ALA A 135 -3.12 -17.72 -4.30
N PRO A 136 -4.44 -17.67 -4.05
CA PRO A 136 -5.25 -16.56 -4.52
C PRO A 136 -4.92 -15.27 -3.75
N SER A 137 -5.01 -14.13 -4.45
CA SER A 137 -4.81 -12.81 -3.82
C SER A 137 -5.73 -12.64 -2.61
N GLY A 138 -5.18 -12.13 -1.52
CA GLY A 138 -5.93 -11.89 -0.27
C GLY A 138 -6.14 -13.12 0.60
N TRP A 139 -5.61 -14.29 0.22
CA TRP A 139 -5.63 -15.45 1.08
C TRP A 139 -4.44 -15.47 2.02
N CYS A 140 -4.68 -15.87 3.27
CA CYS A 140 -3.62 -16.24 4.22
C CYS A 140 -4.15 -17.26 5.23
N ALA A 141 -3.24 -18.07 5.80
CA ALA A 141 -3.62 -19.15 6.73
C ALA A 141 -4.34 -18.63 7.98
N ARG A 142 -3.97 -17.46 8.48
CA ARG A 142 -4.56 -16.87 9.70
C ARG A 142 -6.01 -16.39 9.55
N SER A 143 -6.41 -15.87 8.40
CA SER A 143 -7.75 -15.27 8.22
C SER A 143 -8.56 -15.89 7.08
N GLY A 144 -7.95 -16.75 6.26
CA GLY A 144 -8.58 -17.29 5.05
C GLY A 144 -8.65 -16.26 3.92
N GLN A 145 -9.63 -16.40 3.03
CA GLN A 145 -9.77 -15.58 1.82
C GLN A 145 -10.43 -14.23 2.11
N GLY A 146 -9.68 -13.13 1.96
CA GLY A 146 -10.22 -11.77 1.87
C GLY A 146 -11.09 -11.60 0.64
N LYS A 147 -12.22 -10.90 0.76
CA LYS A 147 -13.21 -10.77 -0.31
C LYS A 147 -13.44 -9.32 -0.70
N ASN A 148 -13.54 -9.07 -1.99
CA ASN A 148 -13.85 -7.74 -2.53
C ASN A 148 -15.23 -7.28 -2.06
N PRO A 149 -15.37 -6.10 -1.40
CA PRO A 149 -16.65 -5.68 -0.82
C PRO A 149 -17.66 -5.20 -1.86
N TYR A 150 -17.24 -4.94 -3.10
CA TYR A 150 -18.13 -4.55 -4.20
C TYR A 150 -18.77 -5.75 -4.89
N LEU A 151 -18.00 -6.85 -5.05
CA LEU A 151 -18.46 -8.13 -5.56
C LEU A 151 -17.67 -9.22 -4.84
N LEU A 152 -18.32 -9.98 -3.94
CA LEU A 152 -17.66 -10.93 -3.04
C LEU A 152 -16.91 -12.08 -3.77
N THR A 153 -17.22 -12.30 -5.05
CA THR A 153 -16.54 -13.29 -5.90
C THR A 153 -15.42 -12.70 -6.76
N ALA A 154 -15.27 -11.35 -6.78
CA ALA A 154 -14.19 -10.73 -7.50
C ALA A 154 -12.88 -10.79 -6.72
N ASP A 155 -11.77 -10.79 -7.45
CA ASP A 155 -10.43 -10.73 -6.89
C ASP A 155 -10.24 -9.38 -6.15
N PRO A 156 -9.88 -9.37 -4.85
CA PRO A 156 -9.56 -8.14 -4.15
C PRO A 156 -8.19 -7.56 -4.50
N CYS A 157 -7.41 -8.24 -5.32
CA CYS A 157 -5.99 -8.05 -5.54
C CYS A 157 -5.18 -8.07 -4.22
N GLY A 158 -3.88 -8.01 -4.32
CA GLY A 158 -2.97 -8.09 -3.17
C GLY A 158 -1.62 -7.42 -3.44
N SER A 159 -0.76 -7.53 -2.48
CA SER A 159 -0.87 -8.29 -1.23
C SER A 159 -1.49 -7.50 -0.07
N SER A 160 -1.70 -6.17 -0.15
CA SER A 160 -2.37 -5.38 0.91
C SER A 160 -3.90 -5.45 0.82
N SER A 161 -4.43 -6.66 0.59
CA SER A 161 -5.86 -6.91 0.34
C SER A 161 -6.73 -6.44 1.50
N GLY A 162 -6.43 -6.89 2.71
CA GLY A 162 -7.21 -6.53 3.90
C GLY A 162 -7.18 -5.05 4.21
N SER A 163 -6.04 -4.37 3.99
CA SER A 163 -5.94 -2.92 4.14
C SER A 163 -6.92 -2.18 3.23
N SER A 164 -6.98 -2.58 1.95
CA SER A 164 -7.88 -1.97 0.96
C SER A 164 -9.35 -2.32 1.21
N ILE A 165 -9.65 -3.60 1.48
CA ILE A 165 -11.01 -4.08 1.79
C ILE A 165 -11.57 -3.35 3.02
N ALA A 166 -10.79 -3.26 4.11
CA ALA A 166 -11.24 -2.65 5.36
C ALA A 166 -11.59 -1.16 5.18
N VAL A 167 -10.76 -0.41 4.47
CA VAL A 167 -11.01 1.01 4.19
C VAL A 167 -12.21 1.18 3.24
N ALA A 168 -12.30 0.36 2.19
CA ALA A 168 -13.43 0.37 1.26
C ALA A 168 -14.77 0.08 1.95
N ALA A 169 -14.78 -0.89 2.89
CA ALA A 169 -15.95 -1.32 3.65
C ALA A 169 -16.24 -0.44 4.89
N ASN A 170 -15.52 0.68 5.05
CA ASN A 170 -15.63 1.57 6.22
C ASN A 170 -15.44 0.83 7.57
N MET A 171 -14.49 -0.13 7.60
CA MET A 171 -14.06 -0.85 8.82
C MET A 171 -12.82 -0.18 9.46
N ALA A 172 -12.23 0.78 8.80
CA ALA A 172 -11.16 1.64 9.29
C ALA A 172 -11.24 3.02 8.63
N ALA A 173 -10.76 4.06 9.31
CA ALA A 173 -10.64 5.38 8.72
C ALA A 173 -9.57 5.36 7.62
N VAL A 174 -8.39 4.89 7.97
CA VAL A 174 -7.20 4.78 7.13
C VAL A 174 -6.44 3.51 7.42
N SER A 175 -5.60 3.08 6.47
CA SER A 175 -4.76 1.90 6.62
C SER A 175 -3.38 2.12 6.02
N LEU A 176 -2.40 1.32 6.48
CA LEU A 176 -1.10 1.17 5.82
C LEU A 176 -1.03 -0.17 5.07
N GLY A 177 -0.50 -0.10 3.86
CA GLY A 177 -0.06 -1.24 3.07
C GLY A 177 1.46 -1.27 2.91
N THR A 178 1.95 -2.32 2.29
CA THR A 178 3.35 -2.43 1.83
C THR A 178 3.35 -2.87 0.37
N GLU A 179 4.33 -2.41 -0.38
CA GLU A 179 4.49 -2.79 -1.78
C GLU A 179 5.94 -3.10 -2.10
N THR A 180 6.14 -4.25 -2.73
CA THR A 180 7.36 -4.61 -3.44
C THR A 180 7.15 -4.41 -4.94
N ASP A 181 6.07 -4.95 -5.50
CA ASP A 181 5.54 -4.71 -6.84
C ASP A 181 4.01 -4.82 -6.81
N GLY A 182 3.30 -3.71 -7.04
CA GLY A 182 1.85 -3.66 -7.16
C GLY A 182 1.03 -3.77 -5.87
N SER A 183 1.63 -4.12 -4.75
CA SER A 183 0.90 -4.55 -3.54
C SER A 183 0.18 -3.44 -2.74
N ILE A 184 0.28 -2.18 -3.13
CA ILE A 184 -0.54 -1.05 -2.69
C ILE A 184 -1.46 -0.63 -3.84
N LEU A 185 -0.85 -0.43 -5.03
CA LEU A 185 -1.54 0.13 -6.19
C LEU A 185 -2.67 -0.78 -6.68
N CYS A 186 -2.42 -2.10 -6.78
CA CYS A 186 -3.40 -3.06 -7.25
C CYS A 186 -4.60 -3.23 -6.31
N PRO A 187 -4.43 -3.56 -5.02
CA PRO A 187 -5.58 -3.68 -4.14
C PRO A 187 -6.31 -2.36 -3.92
N ALA A 188 -5.64 -1.20 -4.01
CA ALA A 188 -6.32 0.09 -4.00
C ALA A 188 -7.24 0.27 -5.20
N SER A 189 -6.78 -0.07 -6.41
CA SER A 189 -7.57 -0.07 -7.63
C SER A 189 -8.78 -1.00 -7.53
N ALA A 190 -8.54 -2.27 -7.17
CA ALA A 190 -9.57 -3.31 -7.12
C ALA A 190 -10.65 -3.08 -6.05
N ASN A 191 -10.40 -2.23 -5.05
CA ASN A 191 -11.34 -1.93 -3.96
C ASN A 191 -11.81 -0.47 -3.94
N SER A 192 -11.64 0.28 -5.04
CA SER A 192 -12.11 1.68 -5.16
C SER A 192 -11.63 2.58 -4.02
N VAL A 193 -10.35 2.50 -3.68
CA VAL A 193 -9.68 3.35 -2.69
C VAL A 193 -8.44 3.98 -3.29
N VAL A 194 -7.88 4.97 -2.60
CA VAL A 194 -6.63 5.62 -2.98
C VAL A 194 -5.46 4.88 -2.32
N GLY A 195 -4.46 4.53 -3.12
CA GLY A 195 -3.20 3.97 -2.63
C GLY A 195 -2.02 4.82 -3.09
N ILE A 196 -1.14 5.20 -2.17
CA ILE A 196 0.12 5.85 -2.52
C ILE A 196 1.26 4.87 -2.28
N LYS A 197 1.94 4.48 -3.35
CA LYS A 197 3.25 3.84 -3.28
C LYS A 197 4.32 4.94 -3.26
N PRO A 198 4.98 5.22 -2.14
CA PRO A 198 6.00 6.25 -2.11
C PRO A 198 7.28 5.83 -2.86
N THR A 199 8.11 6.80 -3.19
CA THR A 199 9.53 6.59 -3.53
C THR A 199 10.17 5.72 -2.46
N VAL A 200 10.88 4.65 -2.87
CA VAL A 200 11.59 3.78 -1.94
C VAL A 200 12.55 4.58 -1.07
N GLY A 201 12.42 4.43 0.24
CA GLY A 201 13.19 5.14 1.26
C GLY A 201 12.52 6.40 1.82
N LEU A 202 11.41 6.90 1.27
CA LEU A 202 10.65 7.97 1.94
C LEU A 202 10.04 7.51 3.27
N THR A 203 9.66 6.26 3.35
CA THR A 203 9.17 5.59 4.56
C THR A 203 10.16 4.51 4.98
N SER A 204 10.39 4.38 6.29
CA SER A 204 11.30 3.39 6.83
C SER A 204 10.72 1.97 6.70
N ARG A 205 11.57 1.02 6.29
CA ARG A 205 11.26 -0.42 6.21
C ARG A 205 11.69 -1.16 7.47
N ALA A 206 12.38 -0.50 8.42
CA ALA A 206 12.85 -1.12 9.65
C ALA A 206 11.68 -1.71 10.45
N GLY A 207 11.79 -2.99 10.84
CA GLY A 207 10.76 -3.71 11.57
C GLY A 207 9.55 -4.16 10.73
N VAL A 208 9.63 -4.08 9.40
CA VAL A 208 8.63 -4.64 8.47
C VAL A 208 9.16 -5.96 7.93
N ILE A 209 8.31 -7.01 7.88
CA ILE A 209 8.68 -8.30 7.28
C ILE A 209 8.97 -8.07 5.80
N PRO A 210 10.21 -8.36 5.35
CA PRO A 210 10.70 -7.91 4.05
C PRO A 210 10.44 -8.90 2.91
N ILE A 211 10.53 -8.37 1.67
CA ILE A 211 10.85 -9.15 0.46
C ILE A 211 12.17 -8.66 -0.09
N SER A 212 12.28 -7.38 -0.46
CA SER A 212 13.45 -6.83 -1.13
C SER A 212 13.79 -5.43 -0.60
N PRO A 213 15.01 -5.21 -0.12
CA PRO A 213 15.43 -3.89 0.35
C PRO A 213 15.49 -2.84 -0.77
N ARG A 214 15.47 -3.27 -2.02
CA ARG A 214 15.53 -2.42 -3.20
C ARG A 214 14.16 -1.88 -3.64
N GLN A 215 13.07 -2.63 -3.37
CA GLN A 215 11.74 -2.33 -3.86
C GLN A 215 10.72 -2.06 -2.75
N ASP A 216 10.89 -2.68 -1.56
CA ASP A 216 9.92 -2.55 -0.48
C ASP A 216 9.71 -1.09 -0.05
N THR A 217 8.43 -0.72 0.08
CA THR A 217 8.01 0.57 0.61
C THR A 217 6.69 0.43 1.36
N ILE A 218 6.45 1.30 2.32
CA ILE A 218 5.21 1.35 3.10
C ILE A 218 4.44 2.59 2.68
N GLY A 219 3.15 2.46 2.40
CA GLY A 219 2.34 3.58 1.99
C GLY A 219 0.89 3.52 2.47
N PRO A 220 0.20 4.67 2.43
CA PRO A 220 -1.18 4.79 2.84
C PRO A 220 -2.13 4.16 1.83
N ILE A 221 -3.21 3.58 2.38
CA ILE A 221 -4.40 3.14 1.65
C ILE A 221 -5.61 3.79 2.34
N CYS A 222 -6.31 4.68 1.64
CA CYS A 222 -7.35 5.54 2.20
C CYS A 222 -8.51 5.72 1.22
N ARG A 223 -9.64 6.28 1.67
CA ARG A 223 -10.77 6.57 0.78
C ARG A 223 -10.55 7.77 -0.13
N THR A 224 -9.74 8.75 0.32
CA THR A 224 -9.48 10.00 -0.41
C THR A 224 -7.98 10.26 -0.55
N VAL A 225 -7.62 11.06 -1.56
CA VAL A 225 -6.23 11.54 -1.72
C VAL A 225 -5.80 12.40 -0.54
N SER A 226 -6.71 13.21 0.02
CA SER A 226 -6.41 14.03 1.21
C SER A 226 -6.02 13.16 2.40
N ASP A 227 -6.81 12.12 2.71
CA ASP A 227 -6.50 11.22 3.82
C ASP A 227 -5.17 10.49 3.61
N ALA A 228 -4.91 10.03 2.37
CA ALA A 228 -3.65 9.37 2.03
C ALA A 228 -2.44 10.30 2.23
N VAL A 229 -2.59 11.58 1.92
CA VAL A 229 -1.56 12.60 2.14
C VAL A 229 -1.34 12.91 3.62
N HIS A 230 -2.39 12.98 4.43
CA HIS A 230 -2.26 13.13 5.88
C HIS A 230 -1.46 11.96 6.51
N VAL A 231 -1.75 10.73 6.05
CA VAL A 231 -1.02 9.54 6.52
C VAL A 231 0.42 9.56 6.03
N LEU A 232 0.66 9.92 4.75
CA LEU A 232 2.01 10.00 4.18
C LEU A 232 2.88 10.99 4.97
N ASP A 233 2.36 12.19 5.25
CA ASP A 233 3.06 13.22 6.06
C ASP A 233 3.46 12.70 7.45
N ALA A 234 2.64 11.84 8.04
CA ALA A 234 2.92 11.28 9.36
C ALA A 234 4.02 10.22 9.35
N ILE A 235 4.22 9.48 8.25
CA ILE A 235 5.10 8.30 8.22
C ILE A 235 6.42 8.50 7.47
N VAL A 236 6.60 9.59 6.71
CA VAL A 236 7.85 9.88 5.98
C VAL A 236 8.95 10.39 6.90
N GLY A 237 10.20 10.17 6.51
CA GLY A 237 11.37 10.79 7.13
C GLY A 237 12.50 9.82 7.44
N PHE A 238 13.64 10.38 7.84
CA PHE A 238 14.85 9.63 8.17
C PHE A 238 14.64 8.66 9.35
N ASP A 239 15.12 7.43 9.20
CA ASP A 239 15.23 6.43 10.27
C ASP A 239 16.66 5.87 10.29
N PRO A 240 17.43 6.01 11.39
CA PRO A 240 18.79 5.47 11.47
C PRO A 240 18.87 3.95 11.34
N ARG A 241 17.77 3.22 11.56
CA ARG A 241 17.69 1.75 11.39
C ARG A 241 17.56 1.34 9.92
N ASP A 242 17.13 2.25 9.07
CA ASP A 242 17.02 2.11 7.61
C ASP A 242 17.74 3.28 6.92
N SER A 243 18.92 3.62 7.44
CA SER A 243 19.65 4.84 7.04
C SER A 243 20.06 4.82 5.58
N GLU A 244 20.39 3.67 5.01
CA GLU A 244 20.81 3.53 3.61
C GLU A 244 19.73 4.02 2.64
N ALA A 245 18.47 3.67 2.88
CA ALA A 245 17.36 4.12 2.04
C ALA A 245 16.87 5.51 2.42
N THR A 246 16.60 5.74 3.73
CA THR A 246 15.86 6.93 4.18
C THR A 246 16.68 8.21 4.10
N LYS A 247 18.00 8.15 4.32
CA LYS A 247 18.89 9.33 4.19
C LYS A 247 18.90 9.89 2.77
N ASN A 248 18.92 9.02 1.77
CA ASN A 248 18.95 9.43 0.37
C ASN A 248 17.60 9.99 -0.11
N ALA A 249 16.49 9.56 0.50
CA ALA A 249 15.14 9.98 0.13
C ALA A 249 14.68 11.23 0.91
N GLU A 250 15.29 11.56 2.05
CA GLU A 250 14.91 12.71 2.89
C GLU A 250 14.82 14.02 2.11
N LYS A 251 15.72 14.23 1.13
CA LYS A 251 15.73 15.41 0.25
C LYS A 251 14.46 15.59 -0.58
N PHE A 252 13.64 14.54 -0.74
CA PHE A 252 12.39 14.58 -1.49
C PHE A 252 11.19 14.97 -0.62
N ILE A 253 11.36 15.06 0.70
CA ILE A 253 10.32 15.51 1.61
C ILE A 253 10.26 17.04 1.57
N PRO A 254 9.14 17.63 1.09
CA PRO A 254 9.05 19.07 0.97
C PRO A 254 8.97 19.73 2.34
N GLN A 255 9.59 20.89 2.46
CA GLN A 255 9.40 21.73 3.64
C GLN A 255 7.91 22.10 3.77
N GLY A 256 7.30 21.84 4.94
CA GLY A 256 5.87 22.04 5.16
C GLY A 256 4.99 20.84 4.80
N GLY A 257 5.60 19.70 4.40
CA GLY A 257 4.90 18.45 4.12
C GLY A 257 4.18 18.41 2.77
N TYR A 258 3.44 17.34 2.54
CA TYR A 258 2.76 17.08 1.26
C TYR A 258 1.37 17.70 1.16
N LYS A 259 0.74 18.10 2.26
CA LYS A 259 -0.62 18.71 2.27
C LYS A 259 -0.73 19.97 1.41
N GLN A 260 0.33 20.75 1.29
CA GLN A 260 0.39 21.95 0.46
C GLN A 260 0.15 21.69 -1.04
N PHE A 261 0.23 20.42 -1.48
CA PHE A 261 0.01 19.99 -2.85
C PHE A 261 -1.42 19.45 -3.11
N LEU A 262 -2.31 19.50 -2.14
CA LEU A 262 -3.74 19.20 -2.31
C LEU A 262 -4.43 20.38 -3.03
N LYS A 263 -4.25 20.44 -4.36
CA LYS A 263 -4.74 21.54 -5.20
C LYS A 263 -5.87 21.07 -6.12
N VAL A 264 -7.04 21.70 -6.01
CA VAL A 264 -8.21 21.38 -6.87
C VAL A 264 -7.88 21.61 -8.36
N ASP A 265 -7.07 22.61 -8.67
CA ASP A 265 -6.57 22.92 -10.00
C ASP A 265 -5.24 22.23 -10.35
N GLY A 266 -4.88 21.18 -9.61
CA GLY A 266 -3.59 20.48 -9.70
C GLY A 266 -3.29 19.83 -11.05
N LEU A 267 -4.30 19.67 -11.92
CA LEU A 267 -4.13 19.20 -13.30
C LEU A 267 -3.69 20.31 -14.26
N LYS A 268 -3.90 21.59 -13.91
CA LYS A 268 -3.63 22.72 -14.80
C LYS A 268 -2.16 22.81 -15.17
N GLY A 269 -1.87 22.80 -16.47
CA GLY A 269 -0.53 22.91 -17.03
C GLY A 269 0.32 21.64 -16.93
N LYS A 270 -0.17 20.56 -16.33
CA LYS A 270 0.55 19.28 -16.23
C LYS A 270 0.62 18.58 -17.59
N ARG A 271 1.77 17.97 -17.88
CA ARG A 271 1.99 17.12 -19.06
C ARG A 271 1.93 15.66 -18.66
N LEU A 272 0.91 14.95 -19.12
CA LEU A 272 0.64 13.57 -18.75
C LEU A 272 0.84 12.63 -19.93
N GLY A 273 1.71 11.64 -19.78
CA GLY A 273 2.02 10.65 -20.81
C GLY A 273 1.08 9.45 -20.75
N ILE A 274 0.34 9.18 -21.81
CA ILE A 274 -0.59 8.04 -21.91
C ILE A 274 0.12 6.88 -22.58
N LEU A 275 0.32 5.79 -21.83
CA LEU A 275 0.94 4.55 -22.32
C LEU A 275 -0.11 3.64 -23.00
N ARG A 276 -0.83 4.20 -24.00
CA ARG A 276 -2.04 3.61 -24.57
C ARG A 276 -1.82 2.21 -25.13
N LYS A 277 -0.81 2.02 -25.97
CA LYS A 277 -0.58 0.75 -26.67
C LYS A 277 -0.21 -0.40 -25.74
N GLN A 278 0.50 -0.11 -24.65
CA GLN A 278 1.00 -1.15 -23.74
C GLN A 278 -0.04 -1.55 -22.69
N PHE A 279 -0.85 -0.59 -22.20
CA PHE A 279 -1.65 -0.84 -21.00
C PHE A 279 -3.17 -0.64 -21.17
N PHE A 280 -3.65 0.09 -22.19
CA PHE A 280 -5.10 0.32 -22.38
C PHE A 280 -5.70 -0.65 -23.42
N GLY A 281 -5.50 -1.96 -23.22
CA GLY A 281 -5.96 -3.02 -24.10
C GLY A 281 -7.47 -3.34 -24.02
N TYR A 282 -8.30 -2.43 -23.51
CA TYR A 282 -9.74 -2.64 -23.39
C TYR A 282 -10.44 -2.76 -24.73
N ALA A 283 -11.44 -3.64 -24.81
CA ALA A 283 -12.29 -3.76 -26.00
C ALA A 283 -12.96 -2.42 -26.32
N LYS A 284 -12.90 -2.01 -27.58
CA LYS A 284 -13.51 -0.76 -28.03
C LYS A 284 -15.00 -0.76 -27.70
N GLY A 285 -15.44 0.28 -27.00
CA GLY A 285 -16.85 0.46 -26.61
C GLY A 285 -17.25 -0.24 -25.31
N SER A 286 -16.35 -0.98 -24.62
CA SER A 286 -16.59 -1.47 -23.25
C SER A 286 -16.77 -0.31 -22.27
N ILE A 287 -17.33 -0.59 -21.10
CA ILE A 287 -17.50 0.44 -20.04
C ILE A 287 -16.14 1.01 -19.64
N SER A 288 -15.13 0.17 -19.42
CA SER A 288 -13.79 0.64 -19.06
C SER A 288 -13.20 1.55 -20.14
N ASN A 289 -13.28 1.15 -21.44
CA ASN A 289 -12.80 1.98 -22.53
C ASN A 289 -13.49 3.36 -22.57
N LYS A 290 -14.82 3.38 -22.52
CA LYS A 290 -15.61 4.64 -22.50
C LYS A 290 -15.27 5.52 -21.30
N THR A 291 -15.09 4.90 -20.13
CA THR A 291 -14.77 5.60 -18.88
C THR A 291 -13.40 6.26 -18.97
N PHE A 292 -12.36 5.54 -19.44
CA PHE A 292 -11.03 6.14 -19.59
C PHE A 292 -11.01 7.26 -20.64
N GLU A 293 -11.71 7.12 -21.78
CA GLU A 293 -11.80 8.22 -22.76
C GLU A 293 -12.46 9.46 -22.13
N LYS A 294 -13.54 9.28 -21.36
CA LYS A 294 -14.18 10.39 -20.62
C LYS A 294 -13.23 11.01 -19.61
N HIS A 295 -12.40 10.20 -18.91
CA HIS A 295 -11.39 10.74 -17.99
C HIS A 295 -10.33 11.55 -18.71
N PHE A 296 -9.88 11.10 -19.89
CA PHE A 296 -8.93 11.88 -20.70
C PHE A 296 -9.53 13.22 -21.17
N GLU A 297 -10.81 13.25 -21.51
CA GLU A 297 -11.52 14.51 -21.81
C GLU A 297 -11.59 15.41 -20.57
N THR A 298 -11.95 14.85 -19.41
CA THR A 298 -11.98 15.59 -18.14
C THR A 298 -10.61 16.17 -17.81
N ILE A 299 -9.54 15.37 -17.88
CA ILE A 299 -8.17 15.80 -17.59
C ILE A 299 -7.76 16.95 -18.53
N ARG A 300 -8.07 16.86 -19.84
CA ARG A 300 -7.83 17.97 -20.80
C ARG A 300 -8.63 19.23 -20.44
N SER A 301 -9.91 19.07 -20.09
CA SER A 301 -10.77 20.21 -19.71
C SER A 301 -10.31 20.93 -18.46
N MET A 302 -9.61 20.20 -17.56
CA MET A 302 -8.96 20.76 -16.37
C MET A 302 -7.60 21.42 -16.67
N GLY A 303 -7.22 21.53 -17.93
CA GLY A 303 -6.04 22.25 -18.41
C GLY A 303 -4.75 21.43 -18.47
N ALA A 304 -4.82 20.12 -18.39
CA ALA A 304 -3.65 19.26 -18.59
C ALA A 304 -3.40 19.01 -20.09
N ILE A 305 -2.13 18.78 -20.43
CA ILE A 305 -1.67 18.40 -21.76
C ILE A 305 -1.45 16.88 -21.77
N LEU A 306 -2.23 16.16 -22.57
CA LEU A 306 -2.06 14.72 -22.75
C LEU A 306 -1.13 14.45 -23.93
N VAL A 307 -0.04 13.73 -23.65
CA VAL A 307 0.89 13.22 -24.67
C VAL A 307 0.55 11.74 -24.88
N ASP A 308 -0.08 11.44 -26.00
CA ASP A 308 -0.63 10.11 -26.29
C ASP A 308 0.34 9.24 -27.10
N ASN A 309 0.02 7.95 -27.21
CA ASN A 309 0.77 6.96 -28.00
C ASN A 309 2.22 6.75 -27.56
N LEU A 310 2.53 7.03 -26.32
CA LEU A 310 3.84 6.75 -25.75
C LEU A 310 4.00 5.26 -25.46
N THR A 311 5.24 4.80 -25.51
CA THR A 311 5.64 3.45 -25.12
C THR A 311 6.92 3.52 -24.30
N ILE A 312 6.99 2.73 -23.25
CA ILE A 312 8.25 2.50 -22.53
C ILE A 312 9.03 1.45 -23.34
N ALA A 313 10.26 1.80 -23.69
CA ALA A 313 11.12 0.85 -24.40
C ALA A 313 11.51 -0.27 -23.43
N ASN A 314 10.75 -1.34 -23.41
CA ASN A 314 11.12 -2.69 -22.95
C ASN A 314 9.95 -3.53 -22.45
N ASP A 315 9.83 -4.72 -23.02
CA ASP A 315 8.86 -5.75 -22.60
C ASP A 315 9.46 -6.72 -21.55
N GLY A 316 10.70 -6.48 -21.12
CA GLY A 316 11.49 -7.44 -20.34
C GLY A 316 11.46 -7.23 -18.82
N PHE A 317 10.50 -6.50 -18.27
CA PHE A 317 10.46 -6.21 -16.84
C PHE A 317 10.33 -7.47 -15.97
N ALA A 318 9.59 -8.49 -16.42
CA ALA A 318 9.29 -9.67 -15.60
C ALA A 318 10.45 -10.67 -15.47
N SER A 319 11.32 -10.81 -16.47
CA SER A 319 12.26 -11.93 -16.54
C SER A 319 13.47 -11.85 -15.60
N GLY A 320 13.84 -10.66 -15.16
CA GLY A 320 14.98 -10.44 -14.26
C GLY A 320 14.58 -10.21 -12.80
N GLU A 321 13.43 -9.63 -12.58
CA GLU A 321 12.98 -9.24 -11.24
C GLU A 321 12.90 -10.41 -10.27
N THR A 322 12.20 -11.50 -10.64
CA THR A 322 12.06 -12.69 -9.80
C THR A 322 13.41 -13.27 -9.37
N THR A 323 14.40 -13.33 -10.28
CA THR A 323 15.74 -13.80 -9.94
C THR A 323 16.39 -12.96 -8.83
N ALA A 324 16.26 -11.64 -8.91
CA ALA A 324 16.79 -10.75 -7.87
C ALA A 324 16.00 -10.87 -6.56
N LEU A 325 14.66 -10.89 -6.64
CA LEU A 325 13.78 -10.96 -5.47
C LEU A 325 13.99 -12.26 -4.68
N LEU A 326 14.18 -13.41 -5.33
CA LEU A 326 14.43 -14.70 -4.65
C LEU A 326 15.69 -14.64 -3.78
N ALA A 327 16.79 -14.10 -4.29
CA ALA A 327 18.04 -13.97 -3.54
C ALA A 327 17.95 -12.91 -2.44
N GLU A 328 17.37 -11.74 -2.76
CA GLU A 328 17.13 -10.65 -1.80
C GLU A 328 16.20 -11.08 -0.66
N PHE A 329 15.14 -11.84 -0.97
CA PHE A 329 14.19 -12.35 0.02
C PHE A 329 14.86 -13.28 1.03
N LYS A 330 15.60 -14.31 0.58
CA LYS A 330 16.31 -15.22 1.49
C LYS A 330 17.22 -14.48 2.47
N LEU A 331 18.03 -13.54 1.97
CA LEU A 331 18.92 -12.75 2.81
C LEU A 331 18.15 -11.88 3.80
N SER A 332 17.12 -11.20 3.33
CA SER A 332 16.36 -10.25 4.12
C SER A 332 15.50 -10.94 5.18
N ILE A 333 14.80 -12.02 4.84
CA ILE A 333 13.94 -12.75 5.78
C ILE A 333 14.74 -13.42 6.88
N ASN A 334 15.88 -14.04 6.55
CA ASN A 334 16.77 -14.64 7.56
C ASN A 334 17.32 -13.57 8.53
N THR A 335 17.67 -12.39 8.01
CA THR A 335 18.08 -11.24 8.83
C THR A 335 16.92 -10.80 9.74
N TYR A 336 15.71 -10.61 9.21
CA TYR A 336 14.53 -10.21 9.98
C TYR A 336 14.24 -11.21 11.11
N LEU A 337 14.17 -12.50 10.83
CA LEU A 337 13.84 -13.55 11.79
C LEU A 337 14.84 -13.65 12.93
N THR A 338 16.11 -13.31 12.69
CA THR A 338 17.18 -13.36 13.70
C THR A 338 17.36 -12.05 14.46
N SER A 339 17.20 -10.89 13.80
CA SER A 339 17.54 -9.58 14.41
C SER A 339 16.34 -8.82 14.95
N GLU A 340 15.17 -8.90 14.29
CA GLU A 340 13.99 -8.12 14.67
C GLU A 340 13.07 -8.84 15.66
N LEU A 341 13.17 -10.17 15.79
CA LEU A 341 12.35 -10.96 16.71
C LEU A 341 13.13 -11.35 17.97
N THR A 342 12.56 -11.05 19.13
CA THR A 342 13.10 -11.54 20.43
C THR A 342 12.66 -12.97 20.72
N VAL A 343 11.41 -13.30 20.39
CA VAL A 343 10.83 -14.63 20.45
C VAL A 343 10.29 -14.99 19.07
N SER A 344 10.56 -16.22 18.61
CA SER A 344 9.96 -16.73 17.37
C SER A 344 10.03 -18.24 17.31
N PRO A 345 8.99 -18.91 16.80
CA PRO A 345 9.01 -20.36 16.50
C PRO A 345 10.02 -20.73 15.40
N VAL A 346 10.31 -19.79 14.51
CA VAL A 346 11.17 -19.99 13.33
C VAL A 346 12.26 -18.92 13.29
N ARG A 347 13.46 -19.27 12.80
CA ARG A 347 14.64 -18.38 12.77
C ARG A 347 15.29 -18.29 11.38
N SER A 348 14.79 -19.05 10.42
CA SER A 348 15.28 -19.05 9.04
C SER A 348 14.15 -19.34 8.06
N LEU A 349 14.36 -19.07 6.78
CA LEU A 349 13.45 -19.47 5.72
C LEU A 349 13.28 -21.00 5.69
N GLY A 350 14.35 -21.75 5.90
CA GLY A 350 14.30 -23.21 6.02
C GLY A 350 13.40 -23.70 7.17
N ASP A 351 13.38 -22.99 8.31
CA ASP A 351 12.47 -23.31 9.41
C ASP A 351 11.02 -23.03 9.04
N VAL A 352 10.74 -21.93 8.32
CA VAL A 352 9.39 -21.61 7.79
C VAL A 352 8.91 -22.68 6.84
N ILE A 353 9.75 -23.13 5.90
CA ILE A 353 9.44 -24.21 4.94
C ILE A 353 9.12 -25.50 5.71
N THR A 354 9.91 -25.82 6.73
CA THR A 354 9.71 -26.99 7.59
C THR A 354 8.40 -26.90 8.35
N PHE A 355 8.12 -25.72 8.95
CA PHE A 355 6.86 -25.46 9.65
C PHE A 355 5.66 -25.68 8.72
N ASN A 356 5.68 -25.11 7.53
CA ASN A 356 4.61 -25.25 6.54
C ASN A 356 4.39 -26.74 6.16
N ASN A 357 5.46 -27.51 6.01
CA ASN A 357 5.37 -28.94 5.72
C ASN A 357 4.78 -29.77 6.87
N MET A 358 4.98 -29.33 8.13
CA MET A 358 4.36 -29.96 9.30
C MET A 358 2.89 -29.56 9.48
N HIS A 359 2.49 -28.40 8.99
CA HIS A 359 1.15 -27.81 9.09
C HIS A 359 0.44 -27.72 7.73
N LYS A 360 0.60 -28.77 6.89
CA LYS A 360 0.15 -28.75 5.47
C LYS A 360 -1.32 -28.40 5.30
N HIS A 361 -2.17 -28.89 6.20
CA HIS A 361 -3.60 -28.67 6.12
C HIS A 361 -3.96 -27.20 6.42
N GLU A 362 -3.44 -26.65 7.49
CA GLU A 362 -3.73 -25.28 7.95
C GLU A 362 -3.13 -24.25 7.00
N GLU A 363 -1.90 -24.50 6.53
CA GLU A 363 -1.18 -23.67 5.55
C GLU A 363 -1.60 -23.98 4.10
N ARG A 364 -2.48 -24.96 3.88
CA ARG A 364 -2.98 -25.38 2.57
C ARG A 364 -1.86 -25.64 1.55
N ILE A 365 -0.80 -26.32 1.98
CA ILE A 365 0.38 -26.56 1.14
C ILE A 365 0.05 -27.45 -0.06
N ASP A 366 -0.88 -28.41 0.08
CA ASP A 366 -1.30 -29.28 -1.02
C ASP A 366 -2.11 -28.53 -2.08
N ASP A 367 -2.74 -27.39 -1.73
CA ASP A 367 -3.51 -26.56 -2.65
C ASP A 367 -2.66 -25.44 -3.31
N PHE A 368 -1.81 -24.80 -2.53
CA PHE A 368 -1.13 -23.55 -2.94
C PHE A 368 0.38 -23.66 -3.00
N GLY A 369 0.98 -24.74 -2.47
CA GLY A 369 2.42 -24.91 -2.46
C GLY A 369 3.19 -23.85 -1.69
N GLN A 370 4.51 -23.84 -1.90
CA GLN A 370 5.46 -22.84 -1.41
C GLN A 370 6.67 -22.73 -2.35
N MET A 371 6.41 -22.67 -3.66
CA MET A 371 7.45 -22.78 -4.67
C MET A 371 8.47 -21.64 -4.58
N LEU A 372 8.03 -20.40 -4.39
CA LEU A 372 8.93 -19.26 -4.28
C LEU A 372 9.86 -19.37 -3.06
N PHE A 373 9.37 -19.94 -1.95
CA PHE A 373 10.22 -20.23 -0.79
C PHE A 373 11.29 -21.26 -1.09
N LEU A 374 10.92 -22.35 -1.78
CA LEU A 374 11.87 -23.41 -2.16
C LEU A 374 12.92 -22.86 -3.13
N GLU A 375 12.51 -22.07 -4.10
CA GLU A 375 13.43 -21.43 -5.05
C GLU A 375 14.34 -20.42 -4.34
N ALA A 376 13.81 -19.58 -3.46
CA ALA A 376 14.60 -18.65 -2.69
C ALA A 376 15.60 -19.36 -1.77
N GLU A 377 15.20 -20.46 -1.08
CA GLU A 377 16.09 -21.23 -0.22
C GLU A 377 17.24 -21.87 -1.00
N ASN A 378 17.03 -22.22 -2.26
CA ASN A 378 18.06 -22.74 -3.14
C ASN A 378 19.04 -21.68 -3.67
N THR A 379 18.79 -20.38 -3.45
CA THR A 379 19.75 -19.33 -3.87
C THR A 379 20.98 -19.30 -2.97
N SER A 380 22.10 -18.88 -3.56
CA SER A 380 23.37 -18.70 -2.82
C SER A 380 23.62 -17.24 -2.39
N GLY A 381 22.59 -16.39 -2.46
CA GLY A 381 22.70 -14.94 -2.22
C GLY A 381 22.98 -14.17 -3.52
N ILE A 382 23.49 -12.94 -3.38
CA ILE A 382 23.78 -12.08 -4.53
C ILE A 382 25.14 -12.46 -5.11
N GLY A 383 25.11 -13.17 -6.24
CA GLY A 383 26.28 -13.56 -7.02
C GLY A 383 26.33 -12.88 -8.39
N PRO A 384 27.27 -13.30 -9.27
CA PRO A 384 27.45 -12.68 -10.60
C PRO A 384 26.17 -12.67 -11.47
N LYS A 385 25.31 -13.70 -11.34
CA LYS A 385 24.03 -13.79 -12.05
C LYS A 385 23.06 -12.71 -11.58
N GLU A 386 22.86 -12.63 -10.28
CA GLU A 386 21.96 -11.64 -9.64
C GLU A 386 22.47 -10.21 -9.88
N GLU A 387 23.77 -9.97 -9.79
CA GLU A 387 24.37 -8.67 -10.11
C GLU A 387 24.15 -8.27 -11.58
N ALA A 388 24.22 -9.22 -12.51
CA ALA A 388 23.93 -8.95 -13.93
C ALA A 388 22.46 -8.53 -14.10
N VAL A 389 21.55 -9.23 -13.47
CA VAL A 389 20.11 -8.90 -13.47
C VAL A 389 19.88 -7.52 -12.85
N LEU A 390 20.48 -7.22 -11.69
CA LEU A 390 20.36 -5.92 -11.03
C LEU A 390 20.91 -4.77 -11.90
N ARG A 391 21.99 -5.01 -12.64
CA ARG A 391 22.51 -4.02 -13.62
C ARG A 391 21.52 -3.80 -14.75
N GLU A 392 20.93 -4.87 -15.28
CA GLU A 392 19.94 -4.79 -16.35
C GLU A 392 18.69 -4.04 -15.89
N MET A 393 18.12 -4.34 -14.73
CA MET A 393 16.97 -3.61 -14.21
C MET A 393 17.24 -2.11 -14.03
N ARG A 394 18.44 -1.74 -13.55
CA ARG A 394 18.86 -0.32 -13.52
C ARG A 394 18.93 0.30 -14.91
N ARG A 395 19.39 -0.46 -15.91
CA ARG A 395 19.42 -0.01 -17.30
C ARG A 395 18.00 0.21 -17.83
N LEU A 396 17.11 -0.75 -17.60
CA LEU A 396 15.70 -0.68 -18.00
C LEU A 396 14.99 0.55 -17.40
N SER A 397 15.24 0.84 -16.13
CA SER A 397 14.69 2.04 -15.48
C SER A 397 15.16 3.34 -16.15
N ARG A 398 16.47 3.47 -16.39
CA ARG A 398 17.05 4.68 -17.01
C ARG A 398 16.64 4.85 -18.47
N GLU A 399 16.78 3.80 -19.28
CA GLU A 399 16.53 3.85 -20.72
C GLU A 399 15.05 3.71 -21.06
N GLY A 400 14.24 3.21 -20.11
CA GLY A 400 12.79 3.12 -20.21
C GLY A 400 12.09 4.38 -19.66
N LEU A 401 11.63 4.31 -18.41
CA LEU A 401 10.78 5.36 -17.82
C LEU A 401 11.48 6.71 -17.68
N GLU A 402 12.72 6.73 -17.15
CA GLU A 402 13.44 8.02 -16.94
C GLU A 402 13.66 8.74 -18.27
N LYS A 403 14.14 8.01 -19.28
CA LYS A 403 14.37 8.57 -20.62
C LYS A 403 13.06 9.11 -21.22
N LEU A 404 12.00 8.29 -21.19
CA LEU A 404 10.68 8.70 -21.72
C LEU A 404 10.16 9.97 -21.06
N MET A 405 10.18 10.02 -19.73
CA MET A 405 9.65 11.17 -18.98
C MET A 405 10.46 12.44 -19.24
N ASN A 406 11.78 12.32 -19.34
CA ASN A 406 12.66 13.47 -19.60
C ASN A 406 12.53 13.98 -21.04
N GLU A 407 12.55 13.08 -22.06
CA GLU A 407 12.47 13.46 -23.47
C GLU A 407 11.10 14.06 -23.83
N ALA A 408 10.02 13.54 -23.25
CA ALA A 408 8.66 14.04 -23.47
C ALA A 408 8.26 15.16 -22.48
N ALA A 409 9.15 15.54 -21.57
CA ALA A 409 8.93 16.53 -20.51
C ALA A 409 7.63 16.27 -19.72
N LEU A 410 7.45 15.04 -19.23
CA LEU A 410 6.25 14.60 -18.54
C LEU A 410 6.31 14.89 -17.04
N ASP A 411 5.19 15.31 -16.46
CA ASP A 411 4.98 15.39 -15.02
C ASP A 411 4.59 14.04 -14.42
N ALA A 412 3.85 13.21 -15.18
CA ALA A 412 3.48 11.86 -14.81
C ALA A 412 3.19 11.00 -16.06
N ILE A 413 3.30 9.68 -15.90
CA ILE A 413 2.68 8.70 -16.80
C ILE A 413 1.30 8.32 -16.26
N VAL A 414 0.41 7.92 -17.16
CA VAL A 414 -0.96 7.50 -16.84
C VAL A 414 -1.20 6.11 -17.39
N THR A 415 -1.66 5.21 -16.52
CA THR A 415 -2.03 3.84 -16.88
C THR A 415 -3.32 3.42 -16.18
N PRO A 416 -4.03 2.40 -16.69
CA PRO A 416 -5.15 1.83 -15.98
C PRO A 416 -4.65 0.98 -14.80
N GLU A 417 -5.44 0.94 -13.73
CA GLU A 417 -5.24 0.05 -12.59
C GLU A 417 -3.82 0.16 -11.99
N SER A 418 -3.11 -0.97 -11.89
CA SER A 418 -1.71 -1.05 -11.46
C SER A 418 -0.78 -1.54 -12.57
N SER A 419 -1.19 -1.44 -13.83
CA SER A 419 -0.51 -2.07 -14.97
C SER A 419 0.97 -1.67 -15.11
N VAL A 420 1.39 -0.56 -14.54
CA VAL A 420 2.76 -0.03 -14.59
C VAL A 420 3.59 -0.38 -13.34
N SER A 421 3.03 -1.18 -12.42
CA SER A 421 3.65 -1.41 -11.10
C SER A 421 5.10 -1.92 -11.19
N SER A 422 5.38 -2.90 -12.04
CA SER A 422 6.75 -3.46 -12.17
C SER A 422 7.76 -2.42 -12.67
N VAL A 423 7.34 -1.52 -13.57
CA VAL A 423 8.19 -0.39 -14.01
C VAL A 423 8.53 0.54 -12.85
N LEU A 424 7.52 0.85 -12.00
CA LEU A 424 7.71 1.68 -10.81
C LEU A 424 8.54 0.95 -9.74
N ALA A 425 8.31 -0.35 -9.58
CA ALA A 425 8.97 -1.19 -8.58
C ALA A 425 10.48 -1.24 -8.80
N ILE A 426 10.94 -1.68 -9.98
CA ILE A 426 12.38 -1.87 -10.27
C ILE A 426 13.19 -0.57 -10.21
N GLY A 427 12.55 0.59 -10.45
CA GLY A 427 13.17 1.91 -10.33
C GLY A 427 13.04 2.53 -8.95
N GLY A 428 12.22 1.94 -8.07
CA GLY A 428 11.87 2.51 -6.76
C GLY A 428 11.10 3.83 -6.89
N TYR A 429 10.31 3.97 -7.96
CA TYR A 429 9.55 5.17 -8.31
C TYR A 429 8.20 5.21 -7.61
N PRO A 430 7.63 6.41 -7.35
CA PRO A 430 6.31 6.56 -6.75
C PRO A 430 5.17 6.36 -7.74
N GLY A 431 4.01 5.98 -7.19
CA GLY A 431 2.75 5.93 -7.91
C GLY A 431 1.57 6.20 -7.01
N ILE A 432 0.49 6.74 -7.58
CA ILE A 432 -0.78 6.96 -6.88
C ILE A 432 -1.90 6.33 -7.70
N SER A 433 -2.60 5.36 -7.11
CA SER A 433 -3.84 4.79 -7.66
C SER A 433 -5.04 5.55 -7.10
N VAL A 434 -5.95 5.97 -7.98
CA VAL A 434 -7.19 6.68 -7.63
C VAL A 434 -8.37 5.96 -8.27
N PRO A 435 -9.55 5.85 -7.61
CA PRO A 435 -10.74 5.24 -8.21
C PRO A 435 -11.10 5.88 -9.56
N ALA A 436 -11.32 5.05 -10.58
CA ALA A 436 -11.64 5.52 -11.93
C ALA A 436 -13.02 5.06 -12.44
N GLY A 437 -13.54 3.93 -11.96
CA GLY A 437 -14.82 3.44 -12.44
C GLY A 437 -15.19 2.08 -11.89
N TYR A 438 -16.23 1.53 -12.47
CA TYR A 438 -16.75 0.20 -12.19
C TYR A 438 -17.08 -0.49 -13.51
N ASP A 439 -16.74 -1.75 -13.64
CA ASP A 439 -17.05 -2.57 -14.82
C ASP A 439 -18.55 -2.92 -14.90
N GLU A 440 -18.92 -3.75 -15.87
CA GLU A 440 -20.29 -4.20 -16.10
C GLU A 440 -20.90 -4.98 -14.93
N LYS A 441 -20.03 -5.59 -14.08
CA LYS A 441 -20.42 -6.33 -12.88
C LYS A 441 -20.43 -5.48 -11.62
N GLY A 442 -19.94 -4.24 -11.73
CA GLY A 442 -19.77 -3.32 -10.60
C GLY A 442 -18.45 -3.52 -9.84
N VAL A 443 -17.49 -4.24 -10.42
CA VAL A 443 -16.13 -4.37 -9.88
C VAL A 443 -15.37 -3.09 -10.15
N PRO A 444 -14.71 -2.51 -9.11
CA PRO A 444 -13.95 -1.27 -9.29
C PRO A 444 -12.70 -1.45 -10.14
N PHE A 445 -12.32 -0.37 -10.81
CA PHE A 445 -10.99 -0.19 -11.40
C PHE A 445 -10.47 1.23 -11.15
N GLY A 446 -9.15 1.37 -11.07
CA GLY A 446 -8.45 2.63 -10.81
C GLY A 446 -7.75 3.19 -12.03
N ILE A 447 -7.24 4.40 -11.86
CA ILE A 447 -6.25 5.05 -12.72
C ILE A 447 -4.99 5.27 -11.90
N CYS A 448 -3.82 4.95 -12.46
CA CYS A 448 -2.54 5.14 -11.81
C CYS A 448 -1.76 6.29 -12.45
N PHE A 449 -1.27 7.18 -11.60
CA PHE A 449 -0.32 8.23 -11.94
C PHE A 449 1.05 7.85 -11.39
N GLY A 450 2.00 7.57 -12.27
CA GLY A 450 3.37 7.20 -11.92
C GLY A 450 4.37 8.28 -12.29
N GLY A 451 5.46 8.40 -11.52
CA GLY A 451 6.48 9.42 -11.77
C GLY A 451 7.87 8.97 -11.38
N LEU A 452 8.86 9.84 -11.49
CA LEU A 452 10.23 9.58 -11.09
C LEU A 452 10.42 9.78 -9.58
N ARG A 453 11.53 9.33 -9.01
CA ARG A 453 11.84 9.48 -7.58
C ARG A 453 11.66 10.92 -7.12
N GLY A 454 10.90 11.11 -6.04
CA GLY A 454 10.62 12.42 -5.44
C GLY A 454 9.55 13.24 -6.15
N SER A 455 8.79 12.63 -7.08
CA SER A 455 7.69 13.31 -7.77
C SER A 455 6.36 13.31 -7.02
N GLU A 456 6.31 12.82 -5.78
CA GLU A 456 5.10 12.78 -4.94
C GLU A 456 4.34 14.12 -4.94
N PRO A 457 4.99 15.30 -4.80
CA PRO A 457 4.28 16.58 -4.85
C PRO A 457 3.44 16.76 -6.11
N ARG A 458 4.01 16.44 -7.29
CA ARG A 458 3.31 16.53 -8.57
C ARG A 458 2.23 15.50 -8.72
N LEU A 459 2.51 14.25 -8.30
CA LEU A 459 1.54 13.16 -8.35
C LEU A 459 0.33 13.45 -7.44
N ILE A 460 0.54 14.05 -6.27
CA ILE A 460 -0.52 14.45 -5.35
C ILE A 460 -1.38 15.56 -5.99
N GLU A 461 -0.77 16.59 -6.58
CA GLU A 461 -1.51 17.64 -7.31
C GLU A 461 -2.42 17.02 -8.40
N ILE A 462 -1.86 16.12 -9.22
CA ILE A 462 -2.57 15.45 -10.31
C ILE A 462 -3.70 14.57 -9.78
N ALA A 463 -3.39 13.69 -8.82
CA ALA A 463 -4.34 12.74 -8.26
C ALA A 463 -5.49 13.45 -7.53
N TYR A 464 -5.19 14.48 -6.74
CA TYR A 464 -6.21 15.26 -6.04
C TYR A 464 -7.08 16.04 -7.01
N GLY A 465 -6.47 16.73 -7.99
CA GLY A 465 -7.22 17.44 -9.04
C GLY A 465 -8.15 16.50 -9.82
N PHE A 466 -7.67 15.29 -10.16
CA PHE A 466 -8.48 14.26 -10.81
C PHE A 466 -9.63 13.77 -9.92
N GLU A 467 -9.34 13.43 -8.66
CA GLU A 467 -10.36 12.99 -7.69
C GLU A 467 -11.47 14.02 -7.55
N GLN A 468 -11.11 15.31 -7.34
CA GLN A 468 -12.08 16.40 -7.15
C GLN A 468 -12.93 16.67 -8.40
N ALA A 469 -12.36 16.48 -9.60
CA ALA A 469 -13.07 16.65 -10.87
C ALA A 469 -14.03 15.50 -11.16
N THR A 470 -13.75 14.28 -10.67
CA THR A 470 -14.50 13.07 -11.09
C THR A 470 -15.40 12.49 -9.99
N LYS A 471 -14.96 12.51 -8.74
CA LYS A 471 -15.67 11.97 -7.56
C LYS A 471 -16.31 10.60 -7.83
N VAL A 472 -15.51 9.69 -8.41
CA VAL A 472 -15.99 8.39 -8.91
C VAL A 472 -16.40 7.44 -7.81
N ARG A 473 -15.69 7.46 -6.68
CA ARG A 473 -15.85 6.48 -5.61
C ARG A 473 -17.28 6.44 -5.06
N LYS A 474 -17.77 5.21 -4.82
CA LYS A 474 -19.05 4.92 -4.15
C LYS A 474 -18.81 3.89 -3.05
N PRO A 475 -19.56 3.92 -1.93
CA PRO A 475 -19.51 2.85 -0.93
C PRO A 475 -19.90 1.49 -1.54
N PRO A 476 -19.33 0.38 -1.04
CA PRO A 476 -19.70 -0.96 -1.51
C PRO A 476 -21.08 -1.39 -1.03
N LEU A 477 -21.72 -2.29 -1.80
CA LEU A 477 -23.04 -2.84 -1.49
C LEU A 477 -22.98 -4.31 -1.05
N PHE A 478 -21.80 -4.89 -0.90
CA PHE A 478 -21.56 -6.28 -0.46
C PHE A 478 -22.35 -7.33 -1.28
N LYS A 479 -22.29 -7.23 -2.61
CA LYS A 479 -22.99 -8.11 -3.57
C LYS A 479 -22.30 -9.45 -3.75
#